data_ceb9e494d84aaf26f00667f60cc98b28
#
_entry.id   ceb9e494d84aaf26f00667f60cc98b28
#
_cell.length_a   1.000
_cell.length_b   1.000
_cell.length_c   1.000
_cell.angle_alpha   90.00
_cell.angle_beta   90.00
_cell.angle_gamma   90.00
#
_symmetry.space_group_name_H-M   'P 1'
#
loop_
_entity.id
_entity.type
_entity.pdbx_description
1 polymer ?
#
loop_
_entity_poly.entity_id
_entity_poly.type
_entity_poly.pdbx_seq_one_letter_code
_entity_poly.pdbx_strand_id
1 'polypeptide(L)'
;MKTTQEYIDILKQHAPMLRDRYGMTSMMLFGSVARGQQREDSDVDVLVDMPPIYYNACAANDYLEEVLGCHVDMVRRHNNLTPFFINRVNRDGIRIF
;
A
#
# COMPACT_ATOMS: atom_id res chain seq x y z
N MET A 1 13.34 5.73 -10.30
CA MET A 1 12.16 5.47 -9.45
C MET A 1 11.04 6.43 -9.81
N LYS A 2 9.80 5.99 -9.70
CA LYS A 2 8.65 6.84 -10.01
C LYS A 2 8.47 7.94 -8.97
N THR A 3 7.77 9.01 -9.34
CA THR A 3 7.36 10.05 -8.40
C THR A 3 6.21 9.55 -7.52
N THR A 4 5.99 10.24 -6.40
CA THR A 4 4.83 9.94 -5.52
C THR A 4 3.52 9.96 -6.31
N GLN A 5 3.31 10.96 -7.16
CA GLN A 5 2.09 11.08 -7.94
C GLN A 5 1.92 9.94 -8.94
N GLU A 6 3.00 9.49 -9.56
CA GLU A 6 2.96 8.34 -10.46
C GLU A 6 2.52 7.07 -9.73
N TYR A 7 3.05 6.82 -8.52
CA TYR A 7 2.61 5.69 -7.71
C TYR A 7 1.13 5.80 -7.33
N ILE A 8 0.69 6.98 -6.92
CA ILE A 8 -0.71 7.24 -6.57
C ILE A 8 -1.62 6.91 -7.76
N ASP A 9 -1.26 7.39 -8.94
CA ASP A 9 -2.08 7.19 -10.15
C ASP A 9 -2.20 5.70 -10.51
N ILE A 10 -1.09 4.96 -10.44
CA ILE A 10 -1.11 3.53 -10.72
C ILE A 10 -1.99 2.79 -9.70
N LEU A 11 -1.82 3.09 -8.41
CA LEU A 11 -2.60 2.44 -7.35
C LEU A 11 -4.10 2.73 -7.51
N LYS A 12 -4.47 3.96 -7.81
CA LYS A 12 -5.88 4.31 -8.06
C LYS A 12 -6.44 3.61 -9.29
N GLN A 13 -5.64 3.48 -10.33
CA GLN A 13 -6.04 2.78 -11.56
C GLN A 13 -6.39 1.31 -11.28
N HIS A 14 -5.68 0.66 -10.37
CA HIS A 14 -5.87 -0.75 -10.04
C HIS A 14 -6.83 -0.99 -8.87
N ALA A 15 -7.38 0.06 -8.26
CA ALA A 15 -8.29 -0.06 -7.11
C ALA A 15 -9.50 -0.96 -7.38
N PRO A 16 -10.22 -0.84 -8.51
CA PRO A 16 -11.38 -1.72 -8.77
C PRO A 16 -11.01 -3.20 -8.77
N MET A 17 -9.89 -3.55 -9.36
CA MET A 17 -9.43 -4.94 -9.42
C MET A 17 -9.01 -5.45 -8.05
N LEU A 18 -8.34 -4.62 -7.25
CA LEU A 18 -7.95 -4.99 -5.89
C LEU A 18 -9.17 -5.25 -5.01
N ARG A 19 -10.24 -4.45 -5.17
CA ARG A 19 -11.49 -4.67 -4.46
C ARG A 19 -12.16 -5.96 -4.89
N ASP A 20 -12.30 -6.17 -6.19
CA ASP A 20 -13.07 -7.29 -6.72
C ASP A 20 -12.36 -8.62 -6.50
N ARG A 21 -11.05 -8.65 -6.70
CA ARG A 21 -10.29 -9.89 -6.68
C ARG A 21 -9.84 -10.28 -5.27
N TYR A 22 -9.45 -9.30 -4.46
CA TYR A 22 -8.85 -9.58 -3.14
C TYR A 22 -9.70 -9.10 -1.98
N GLY A 23 -10.83 -8.45 -2.24
CA GLY A 23 -11.69 -7.92 -1.18
C GLY A 23 -11.07 -6.75 -0.43
N MET A 24 -10.14 -6.03 -1.06
CA MET A 24 -9.48 -4.88 -0.46
C MET A 24 -10.43 -3.70 -0.39
N THR A 25 -10.73 -3.21 0.81
CA THR A 25 -11.71 -2.15 1.03
C THR A 25 -11.10 -0.77 1.20
N SER A 26 -9.84 -0.71 1.59
CA SER A 26 -9.13 0.58 1.70
C SER A 26 -7.64 0.38 1.51
N MET A 27 -6.96 1.46 1.10
CA MET A 27 -5.51 1.50 0.98
C MET A 27 -5.01 2.89 1.31
N MET A 28 -3.96 2.96 2.11
CA MET A 28 -3.20 4.18 2.36
C MET A 28 -1.74 3.97 1.98
N LEU A 29 -1.19 4.91 1.22
CA LEU A 29 0.24 4.99 0.93
C LEU A 29 0.92 5.74 2.07
N PHE A 30 2.01 5.20 2.63
CA PHE A 30 2.76 5.86 3.69
C PHE A 30 4.26 5.67 3.47
N GLY A 31 5.07 6.10 4.44
CA GLY A 31 6.51 5.94 4.37
C GLY A 31 7.19 6.94 3.44
N SER A 32 8.40 6.60 2.97
CA SER A 32 9.23 7.53 2.19
C SER A 32 8.58 7.98 0.88
N VAL A 33 7.87 7.08 0.21
CA VAL A 33 7.20 7.41 -1.06
C VAL A 33 6.10 8.44 -0.82
N ALA A 34 5.32 8.29 0.25
CA ALA A 34 4.27 9.25 0.59
C ALA A 34 4.84 10.64 0.90
N ARG A 35 6.02 10.69 1.51
CA ARG A 35 6.69 11.95 1.83
C ARG A 35 7.47 12.55 0.65
N GLY A 36 7.56 11.86 -0.47
CA GLY A 36 8.36 12.30 -1.61
C GLY A 36 9.87 12.20 -1.36
N GLN A 37 10.29 11.31 -0.47
CA GLN A 37 11.70 11.12 -0.07
C GLN A 37 12.25 9.78 -0.51
N GLN A 38 11.63 9.15 -1.49
CA GLN A 38 12.05 7.83 -1.97
C GLN A 38 13.38 7.88 -2.69
N ARG A 39 14.13 6.77 -2.54
CA ARG A 39 15.38 6.48 -3.25
C ARG A 39 15.15 5.28 -4.15
N GLU A 40 16.11 4.97 -5.01
CA GLU A 40 16.00 3.86 -5.96
C GLU A 40 15.76 2.51 -5.28
N ASP A 41 16.27 2.33 -4.07
CA ASP A 41 16.11 1.10 -3.28
C ASP A 41 14.97 1.18 -2.26
N SER A 42 14.16 2.24 -2.29
CA SER A 42 13.03 2.38 -1.35
C SER A 42 11.90 1.42 -1.72
N ASP A 43 11.27 0.86 -0.68
CA ASP A 43 10.05 0.09 -0.83
C ASP A 43 8.85 1.03 -0.90
N VAL A 44 7.78 0.58 -1.53
CA VAL A 44 6.49 1.26 -1.47
C VAL A 44 5.71 0.67 -0.29
N ASP A 45 5.37 1.50 0.68
CA ASP A 45 4.68 1.08 1.90
C ASP A 45 3.20 1.39 1.79
N VAL A 46 2.35 0.38 1.93
CA VAL A 46 0.90 0.54 1.90
C VAL A 46 0.25 -0.16 3.09
N LEU A 47 -0.76 0.49 3.67
CA LEU A 47 -1.60 -0.07 4.71
C LEU A 47 -2.97 -0.34 4.11
N VAL A 48 -3.43 -1.59 4.18
CA VAL A 48 -4.66 -2.01 3.52
C VAL A 48 -5.64 -2.63 4.51
N ASP A 49 -6.93 -2.49 4.22
CA ASP A 49 -8.00 -3.24 4.86
C ASP A 49 -8.49 -4.29 3.87
N MET A 50 -8.43 -5.56 4.28
CA MET A 50 -8.90 -6.69 3.48
C MET A 50 -9.16 -7.88 4.40
N PRO A 51 -9.93 -8.89 3.94
CA PRO A 51 -10.16 -10.09 4.75
C PRO A 51 -8.84 -10.76 5.14
N PRO A 52 -8.77 -11.36 6.36
CA PRO A 52 -7.55 -12.00 6.86
C PRO A 52 -7.31 -13.38 6.22
N ILE A 53 -7.19 -13.41 4.91
CA ILE A 53 -6.92 -14.62 4.15
C ILE A 53 -5.49 -14.52 3.64
N TYR A 54 -4.58 -15.25 4.27
CA TYR A 54 -3.14 -15.16 4.00
C TYR A 54 -2.82 -15.32 2.51
N TYR A 55 -3.45 -16.28 1.87
CA TYR A 55 -3.20 -16.55 0.45
C TYR A 55 -3.54 -15.34 -0.42
N ASN A 56 -4.68 -14.68 -0.15
CA ASN A 56 -5.08 -13.49 -0.88
C ASN A 56 -4.15 -12.31 -0.61
N ALA A 57 -3.67 -12.17 0.63
CA ALA A 57 -2.73 -11.11 0.97
C ALA A 57 -1.41 -11.26 0.21
N CYS A 58 -0.88 -12.48 0.14
CA CYS A 58 0.34 -12.74 -0.63
C CYS A 58 0.15 -12.46 -2.13
N ALA A 59 -0.97 -12.89 -2.68
CA ALA A 59 -1.27 -12.67 -4.09
C ALA A 59 -1.44 -11.18 -4.40
N ALA A 60 -2.09 -10.44 -3.51
CA ALA A 60 -2.24 -8.99 -3.67
C ALA A 60 -0.90 -8.27 -3.63
N ASN A 61 -0.01 -8.67 -2.71
CA ASN A 61 1.33 -8.09 -2.62
C ASN A 61 2.12 -8.34 -3.92
N ASP A 62 2.10 -9.56 -4.42
CA ASP A 62 2.78 -9.91 -5.67
C ASP A 62 2.24 -9.10 -6.85
N TYR A 63 0.93 -8.94 -6.91
CA TYR A 63 0.28 -8.14 -7.94
C TYR A 63 0.74 -6.68 -7.88
N LEU A 64 0.79 -6.10 -6.66
CA LEU A 64 1.24 -4.72 -6.50
C LEU A 64 2.70 -4.55 -6.91
N GLU A 65 3.56 -5.50 -6.57
CA GLU A 65 4.97 -5.46 -6.99
C GLU A 65 5.11 -5.49 -8.51
N GLU A 66 4.29 -6.29 -9.17
CA GLU A 66 4.31 -6.37 -10.63
C GLU A 66 3.88 -5.05 -11.28
N VAL A 67 2.76 -4.47 -10.84
CA VAL A 67 2.24 -3.24 -11.47
C VAL A 67 3.06 -2.00 -11.11
N LEU A 68 3.69 -1.98 -9.95
CA LEU A 68 4.52 -0.85 -9.54
C LEU A 68 5.98 -0.98 -9.98
N GLY A 69 6.42 -2.20 -10.30
CA GLY A 69 7.78 -2.45 -10.76
C GLY A 69 8.84 -2.30 -9.68
N CYS A 70 8.46 -2.50 -8.41
CA CYS A 70 9.38 -2.38 -7.28
C CYS A 70 8.88 -3.21 -6.10
N HIS A 71 9.71 -3.32 -5.06
CA HIS A 71 9.34 -4.03 -3.84
C HIS A 71 8.24 -3.27 -3.10
N VAL A 72 7.23 -4.00 -2.62
CA VAL A 72 6.09 -3.44 -1.87
C VAL A 72 6.04 -4.06 -0.48
N ASP A 73 5.97 -3.21 0.53
CA ASP A 73 5.72 -3.60 1.92
C ASP A 73 4.25 -3.35 2.22
N MET A 74 3.44 -4.39 2.09
CA MET A 74 2.00 -4.31 2.32
C MET A 74 1.67 -4.78 3.73
N VAL A 75 1.11 -3.89 4.54
CA VAL A 75 0.66 -4.19 5.89
C VAL A 75 -0.86 -4.25 5.89
N ARG A 76 -1.43 -5.37 6.34
CA ARG A 76 -2.88 -5.50 6.54
C ARG A 76 -3.24 -4.93 7.91
N ARG A 77 -4.25 -4.05 7.94
CA ARG A 77 -4.71 -3.46 9.19
C ARG A 77 -5.30 -4.54 10.11
N HIS A 78 -4.93 -4.48 11.39
CA HIS A 78 -5.46 -5.36 12.43
C HIS A 78 -5.39 -4.65 13.79
N ASN A 79 -6.00 -5.25 14.81
CA ASN A 79 -6.17 -4.60 16.13
C ASN A 79 -4.87 -4.50 16.93
N ASN A 80 -3.82 -5.22 16.54
CA ASN A 80 -2.56 -5.27 17.28
C ASN A 80 -1.47 -4.35 16.71
N LEU A 81 -1.79 -3.49 15.75
CA LEU A 81 -0.85 -2.48 15.28
C LEU A 81 -0.57 -1.48 16.40
N THR A 82 0.72 -1.14 16.58
CA THR A 82 1.11 -0.25 17.66
C THR A 82 0.58 1.16 17.43
N PRO A 83 0.30 1.93 18.52
CA PRO A 83 -0.08 3.34 18.36
C PRO A 83 0.98 4.17 17.64
N PHE A 84 2.26 3.84 17.83
CA PHE A 84 3.36 4.51 17.13
C PHE A 84 3.24 4.33 15.62
N PHE A 85 2.97 3.11 15.15
CA PHE A 85 2.80 2.83 13.73
C PHE A 85 1.58 3.56 13.17
N ILE A 86 0.45 3.49 13.86
CA ILE A 86 -0.79 4.14 13.43
C ILE A 86 -0.60 5.66 13.33
N ASN A 87 0.09 6.26 14.30
CA ASN A 87 0.37 7.69 14.28
C ASN A 87 1.25 8.08 13.09
N ARG A 88 2.23 7.27 12.75
CA ARG A 88 3.07 7.50 11.56
C ARG A 88 2.24 7.47 10.28
N VAL A 89 1.38 6.48 10.14
CA VAL A 89 0.51 6.36 8.97
C VAL A 89 -0.44 7.56 8.88
N ASN A 90 -1.04 7.96 10.00
CA ASN A 90 -1.97 9.08 10.00
C ASN A 90 -1.27 10.41 9.67
N ARG A 91 -0.01 10.57 10.10
CA ARG A 91 0.75 11.80 9.82
C ARG A 91 1.16 11.89 8.36
N ASP A 92 1.68 10.81 7.78
CA ASP A 92 2.31 10.81 6.46
C ASP A 92 1.42 10.19 5.38
N GLY A 93 0.36 9.51 5.76
CA GLY A 93 -0.42 8.67 4.86
C GLY A 93 -1.25 9.46 3.85
N ILE A 94 -1.30 8.92 2.65
CA ILE A 94 -2.13 9.42 1.56
C ILE A 94 -3.16 8.34 1.25
N ARG A 95 -4.44 8.68 1.34
CA ARG A 95 -5.50 7.73 1.03
C ARG A 95 -5.59 7.51 -0.48
N ILE A 96 -5.49 6.25 -0.89
CA ILE A 96 -5.65 5.86 -2.29
C ILE A 96 -7.13 5.57 -2.57
N PHE A 97 -7.72 4.76 -1.72
CA PHE A 97 -9.16 4.51 -1.76
C PHE A 97 -9.68 3.97 -0.44
#